data_880bc1b1f348007595fbd2e22336c7d0
#
_entry.id   880bc1b1f348007595fbd2e22336c7d0
#
_cell.length_a   1.000
_cell.length_b   1.000
_cell.length_c   1.000
_cell.angle_alpha   90.00
_cell.angle_beta   90.00
_cell.angle_gamma   90.00
#
_symmetry.space_group_name_H-M   'P 1'
#
loop_
_entity.id
_entity.type
_entity.pdbx_description
1 polymer ?
#
loop_
_entity_poly.entity_id
_entity_poly.type
_entity_poly.pdbx_seq_one_letter_code
_entity_poly.pdbx_strand_id
1 'polypeptide(L)' 'MMTQKERIRQYLDDFGSITQLEAIRDLGIMRLGARIWEMIREGDKIIRETEYGENRYGQTTRYARYRRA' A
#
# COMPACT_ATOMS: atom_id res chain seq x y z
N MET A 1 0.87 -1.20 21.26
CA MET A 1 1.63 -1.21 20.00
C MET A 1 0.69 -1.45 18.82
N MET A 2 0.83 -0.71 17.74
CA MET A 2 -0.03 -0.86 16.57
C MET A 2 0.32 -2.13 15.79
N THR A 3 -0.70 -2.82 15.31
CA THR A 3 -0.52 -3.93 14.37
C THR A 3 -0.14 -3.36 13.00
N GLN A 4 0.31 -4.23 12.08
CA GLN A 4 0.60 -3.79 10.71
C GLN A 4 -0.64 -3.20 10.03
N LYS A 5 -1.82 -3.82 10.22
CA LYS A 5 -3.06 -3.29 9.64
C LYS A 5 -3.41 -1.93 10.21
N GLU A 6 -3.23 -1.73 11.51
CA GLU A 6 -3.47 -0.43 12.13
C GLU A 6 -2.55 0.65 11.58
N ARG A 7 -1.28 0.32 11.36
CA ARG A 7 -0.33 1.26 10.74
C ARG A 7 -0.75 1.61 9.31
N ILE A 8 -1.23 0.64 8.55
CA ILE A 8 -1.72 0.89 7.19
C ILE A 8 -2.95 1.80 7.23
N ARG A 9 -3.90 1.54 8.12
CA ARG A 9 -5.09 2.39 8.27
C ARG A 9 -4.72 3.81 8.62
N GLN A 10 -3.79 3.99 9.53
CA GLN A 10 -3.30 5.31 9.90
C GLN A 10 -2.64 6.02 8.70
N TYR A 11 -1.84 5.29 7.94
CA TYR A 11 -1.18 5.84 6.76
C TYR A 11 -2.20 6.29 5.71
N LEU A 12 -3.22 5.49 5.48
CA LEU A 12 -4.31 5.85 4.57
C LEU A 12 -5.07 7.09 5.05
N ASP A 13 -5.26 7.23 6.36
CA ASP A 13 -5.88 8.43 6.93
C ASP A 13 -5.01 9.67 6.72
N ASP A 14 -3.69 9.51 6.90
CA ASP A 14 -2.76 10.64 6.84
C ASP A 14 -2.43 11.06 5.41
N PHE A 15 -2.28 10.10 4.50
CA PHE A 15 -1.75 10.35 3.14
C PHE A 15 -2.71 9.98 2.02
N GLY A 16 -3.77 9.27 2.29
CA GLY A 16 -4.81 8.92 1.33
C GLY A 16 -4.53 7.68 0.50
N SER A 17 -3.28 7.26 0.37
CA SER A 17 -2.91 6.09 -0.43
C SER A 17 -1.58 5.51 0.04
N ILE A 18 -1.28 4.29 -0.39
CA ILE A 18 -0.04 3.62 -0.01
C ILE A 18 0.43 2.69 -1.12
N THR A 19 1.75 2.69 -1.36
CA THR A 19 2.41 1.70 -2.24
C THR A 19 3.27 0.76 -1.40
N GLN A 20 3.73 -0.34 -2.00
CA GLN A 20 4.62 -1.27 -1.31
C GLN A 20 5.93 -0.59 -0.90
N LEU A 21 6.48 0.27 -1.76
CA LEU A 21 7.71 1.00 -1.43
C LEU A 21 7.51 1.91 -0.23
N GLU A 22 6.40 2.63 -0.19
CA GLU A 22 6.05 3.49 0.95
C GLU A 22 5.84 2.66 2.21
N ALA A 23 5.21 1.50 2.09
CA ALA A 23 4.99 0.60 3.23
C ALA A 23 6.31 0.11 3.83
N ILE A 24 7.28 -0.23 2.99
CA ILE A 24 8.62 -0.63 3.48
C ILE A 24 9.32 0.55 4.13
N ARG A 25 9.37 1.66 3.43
CA ARG A 25 10.14 2.84 3.87
C ARG A 25 9.58 3.45 5.15
N ASP A 26 8.26 3.61 5.21
CA ASP A 26 7.64 4.39 6.28
C ASP A 26 7.09 3.51 7.41
N LEU A 27 6.69 2.28 7.12
CA LEU A 27 6.04 1.41 8.10
C LEU A 27 6.79 0.11 8.39
N GLY A 28 7.80 -0.22 7.60
CA GLY A 28 8.52 -1.47 7.74
C GLY A 28 7.72 -2.71 7.37
N ILE A 29 6.73 -2.56 6.49
CA ILE A 29 5.84 -3.66 6.09
C ILE A 29 6.28 -4.19 4.73
N MET A 30 6.70 -5.46 4.71
CA MET A 30 7.24 -6.10 3.51
C MET A 30 6.16 -6.70 2.60
N ARG A 31 5.01 -7.06 3.14
CA ARG A 31 3.95 -7.75 2.39
C ARG A 31 2.65 -6.97 2.44
N LEU A 32 2.69 -5.78 1.88
CA LEU A 32 1.54 -4.89 1.89
C LEU A 32 0.30 -5.54 1.24
N GLY A 33 0.47 -6.16 0.08
CA GLY A 33 -0.65 -6.77 -0.63
C GLY A 33 -1.39 -7.81 0.20
N ALA A 34 -0.66 -8.61 0.97
CA ALA A 34 -1.27 -9.60 1.85
C ALA A 34 -2.10 -8.94 2.95
N ARG A 35 -1.59 -7.87 3.53
CA ARG A 35 -2.33 -7.13 4.57
C ARG A 35 -3.55 -6.43 4.00
N ILE A 36 -3.42 -5.83 2.82
CA ILE A 36 -4.55 -5.17 2.14
C ILE A 36 -5.67 -6.19 1.85
N TRP A 37 -5.31 -7.36 1.36
CA TRP A 37 -6.29 -8.41 1.07
C TRP A 37 -7.06 -8.81 2.33
N GLU A 38 -6.34 -9.00 3.44
CA GLU A 38 -6.97 -9.32 4.74
C GLU A 38 -7.91 -8.20 5.18
N MET A 39 -7.48 -6.95 5.02
CA MET A 39 -8.28 -5.78 5.40
C MET A 39 -9.58 -5.70 4.60
N ILE A 40 -9.50 -5.96 3.29
CA ILE A 40 -10.69 -5.97 2.44
C ILE A 40 -11.66 -7.06 2.92
N ARG A 41 -11.16 -8.23 3.26
CA ARG A 41 -11.98 -9.30 3.81
C ARG A 41 -12.62 -8.93 5.14
N GLU A 42 -11.98 -8.06 5.90
CA GLU A 42 -12.50 -7.59 7.19
C GLU A 42 -13.47 -6.42 7.05
N GLY A 43 -13.70 -5.95 5.83
CA GLY A 43 -14.68 -4.91 5.56
C GLY A 43 -14.11 -3.56 5.16
N ASP A 44 -12.79 -3.41 5.12
CA ASP A 44 -12.19 -2.16 4.64
C ASP A 44 -12.46 -1.99 3.15
N LYS A 45 -12.84 -0.78 2.75
CA LYS A 45 -13.12 -0.47 1.34
C LYS A 45 -11.87 0.17 0.74
N ILE A 46 -11.12 -0.64 0.00
CA ILE A 46 -9.84 -0.24 -0.59
C ILE A 46 -9.86 -0.60 -2.06
N ILE A 47 -9.44 0.32 -2.91
CA ILE A 47 -9.28 0.09 -4.34
C ILE A 47 -7.79 0.02 -4.67
N ARG A 48 -7.47 -0.73 -5.72
CA ARG A 48 -6.13 -0.90 -6.22
C ARG A 48 -6.03 -0.23 -7.58
N GLU A 49 -5.07 0.67 -7.72
CA GLU A 49 -4.76 1.31 -9.00
C GLU A 49 -3.37 0.88 -9.43
N THR A 50 -3.14 0.82 -10.74
CA THR A 50 -1.82 0.54 -11.29
C THR A 50 -1.15 1.85 -11.64
N GLU A 51 0.09 2.03 -11.17
CA GLU A 51 0.93 3.16 -11.52
C GLU A 51 2.16 2.68 -12.27
N TYR A 52 2.78 3.58 -13.02
CA TYR A 52 3.95 3.28 -13.84
C TYR A 52 5.10 4.19 -13.43
N GLY A 53 6.30 3.63 -13.45
CA GLY A 53 7.51 4.37 -13.18
C GLY A 53 8.64 3.83 -14.03
N GLU A 54 9.84 4.36 -13.83
CA GLU A 54 11.03 3.85 -14.50
C GLU A 54 12.00 3.33 -13.46
N ASN A 55 12.68 2.23 -13.79
CA ASN A 55 13.76 1.73 -12.96
C ASN A 55 15.08 2.43 -13.32
N ARG A 56 16.15 2.04 -12.64
CA ARG A 56 17.48 2.62 -12.83
C ARG A 56 17.97 2.57 -14.29
N TYR A 57 17.49 1.58 -15.04
CA TYR A 57 17.95 1.32 -16.41
C TYR A 57 16.99 1.88 -17.45
N GLY A 58 16.07 2.73 -17.05
CA GLY A 58 15.13 3.38 -17.98
C GLY A 58 14.00 2.48 -18.46
N GLN A 59 13.83 1.31 -17.84
CA GLN A 59 12.75 0.40 -18.20
C GLN A 59 11.47 0.79 -17.45
N THR A 60 10.34 0.74 -18.13
CA THR A 60 9.05 1.00 -17.52
C THR A 60 8.69 -0.14 -16.56
N THR A 61 8.34 0.22 -15.34
CA THR A 61 7.84 -0.72 -14.34
C THR A 61 6.44 -0.32 -13.94
N ARG A 62 5.71 -1.25 -13.37
CA ARG A 62 4.36 -0.96 -12.85
C ARG A 62 4.25 -1.51 -11.44
N TYR A 63 3.43 -0.83 -10.63
CA TYR A 63 3.24 -1.21 -9.24
C TYR A 63 1.82 -0.80 -8.80
N ALA A 64 1.38 -1.39 -7.71
CA ALA A 64 0.06 -1.11 -7.17
C ALA A 64 0.10 0.06 -6.19
N ARG A 65 -0.89 0.94 -6.31
CA ARG A 65 -1.20 1.93 -5.28
C ARG A 65 -2.58 1.61 -4.73
N TYR A 66 -2.68 1.55 -3.42
CA TYR A 66 -3.93 1.27 -2.72
C TYR A 66 -4.47 2.54 -2.09
N ARG A 67 -5.76 2.77 -2.23
CA ARG A 67 -6.43 3.91 -1.61
C ARG A 67 -7.81 3.52 -1.14
N ARG A 68 -8.36 4.29 -0.22
CA ARG A 68 -9.73 4.04 0.21
C ARG A 68 -10.71 4.39 -0.89
N ALA A 69 -11.72 3.56 -1.03
CA ALA A 69 -12.80 3.80 -1.96
C ALA A 69 -13.70 4.94 -1.47
#